data_5a1159ee452f0ac36ee77ef53ea07f14
#
_entry.id   5a1159ee452f0ac36ee77ef53ea07f14
#
_cell.length_a   1.000
_cell.length_b   1.000
_cell.length_c   1.000
_cell.angle_alpha   90.00
_cell.angle_beta   90.00
_cell.angle_gamma   90.00
#
_symmetry.space_group_name_H-M   'P 1'
#
loop_
_entity.id
_entity.type
_entity.pdbx_description
1 polymer ?
#
loop_
_entity_poly.entity_id
_entity_poly.type
_entity_poly.pdbx_seq_one_letter_code
_entity_poly.pdbx_strand_id
1 'polypeptide(L)'
;MNLSFDKPEDIPGQTRVVWRRTPGAKLIAGIAAVAWPPLILTLPLLPPSNWLPGREMDWRLIVLILGAIASPVGLWLLERERERTGRPGSRLGIVWRYMLYGGLLAAGLMVLFALISMAWGWVQSGSFLEALGYTETILLIYGVGGLPVAILLGVSYALWAGLCDAYLAFEPQPEVKDRLGLLNENITPN
;
A
#
# COMPACT_ATOMS: atom_id res chain seq x y z
N MET A 1 25.91 23.19 16.44
CA MET A 1 25.05 23.15 15.24
C MET A 1 23.62 23.14 15.75
N ASN A 2 22.98 24.32 15.89
CA ASN A 2 21.60 24.43 16.36
C ASN A 2 20.69 24.13 15.16
N LEU A 3 20.14 22.93 15.14
CA LEU A 3 19.06 22.57 14.23
C LEU A 3 17.77 23.18 14.81
N SER A 4 17.52 24.45 14.51
CA SER A 4 16.24 25.08 14.81
C SER A 4 15.27 24.66 13.71
N PHE A 5 14.35 23.76 14.05
CA PHE A 5 13.21 23.42 13.19
C PHE A 5 12.07 24.40 13.52
N ASP A 6 12.18 25.63 13.00
CA ASP A 6 11.20 26.68 13.27
C ASP A 6 9.84 26.40 12.59
N LYS A 7 9.81 25.54 11.57
CA LYS A 7 8.59 25.15 10.87
C LYS A 7 8.51 23.64 10.75
N PRO A 8 7.32 23.03 10.87
CA PRO A 8 7.12 21.58 10.69
C PRO A 8 7.54 21.11 9.27
N GLU A 9 7.63 22.03 8.32
CA GLU A 9 8.06 21.78 6.95
C GLU A 9 9.58 21.51 6.83
N ASP A 10 10.37 21.91 7.83
CA ASP A 10 11.82 21.71 7.88
C ASP A 10 12.21 20.31 8.35
N ILE A 11 11.26 19.53 8.84
CA ILE A 11 11.49 18.14 9.26
C ILE A 11 11.66 17.26 8.02
N PRO A 12 12.75 16.47 7.92
CA PRO A 12 12.95 15.56 6.80
C PRO A 12 11.74 14.66 6.56
N GLY A 13 11.24 14.63 5.33
CA GLY A 13 10.07 13.84 4.94
C GLY A 13 8.71 14.55 5.11
N GLN A 14 8.64 15.69 5.78
CA GLN A 14 7.41 16.49 5.90
C GLN A 14 7.28 17.58 4.83
N THR A 15 8.26 17.72 3.97
CA THR A 15 8.20 18.65 2.82
C THR A 15 6.93 18.39 2.00
N ARG A 16 6.19 19.46 1.73
CA ARG A 16 4.97 19.38 0.89
C ARG A 16 5.33 18.94 -0.52
N VAL A 17 4.53 18.07 -1.10
CA VAL A 17 4.75 17.52 -2.43
C VAL A 17 3.55 17.74 -3.33
N VAL A 18 3.82 17.97 -4.61
CA VAL A 18 2.82 18.12 -5.68
C VAL A 18 3.02 17.03 -6.72
N TRP A 19 1.98 16.77 -7.52
CA TRP A 19 2.10 15.84 -8.64
C TRP A 19 3.18 16.30 -9.62
N ARG A 20 4.04 15.36 -10.02
CA ARG A 20 5.02 15.63 -11.07
C ARG A 20 4.31 15.88 -12.40
N ARG A 21 4.66 16.95 -13.08
CA ARG A 21 4.05 17.35 -14.35
C ARG A 21 4.54 16.51 -15.54
N THR A 22 5.57 15.70 -15.37
CA THR A 22 6.14 14.86 -16.43
C THR A 22 5.09 13.83 -16.89
N PRO A 23 4.75 13.78 -18.18
CA PRO A 23 3.82 12.79 -18.71
C PRO A 23 4.38 11.37 -18.45
N GLY A 24 3.54 10.47 -17.96
CA GLY A 24 3.95 9.09 -17.65
C GLY A 24 4.53 8.86 -16.25
N ALA A 25 4.80 9.90 -15.45
CA ALA A 25 5.34 9.72 -14.08
C ALA A 25 4.46 8.81 -13.21
N LYS A 26 3.13 8.97 -13.30
CA LYS A 26 2.17 8.10 -12.59
C LYS A 26 2.26 6.64 -13.05
N LEU A 27 2.41 6.42 -14.36
CA LEU A 27 2.53 5.08 -14.93
C LEU A 27 3.84 4.41 -14.49
N ILE A 28 4.96 5.13 -14.55
CA ILE A 28 6.26 4.63 -14.11
C ILE A 28 6.22 4.31 -12.62
N ALA A 29 5.64 5.18 -11.81
CA ALA A 29 5.46 4.96 -10.38
C ALA A 29 4.62 3.70 -10.11
N GLY A 30 3.49 3.53 -10.82
CA GLY A 30 2.64 2.35 -10.69
C GLY A 30 3.35 1.06 -11.08
N ILE A 31 4.09 1.04 -12.20
CA ILE A 31 4.88 -0.13 -12.61
C ILE A 31 5.96 -0.45 -11.57
N ALA A 32 6.69 0.56 -11.10
CA ALA A 32 7.71 0.39 -10.06
C ALA A 32 7.10 -0.10 -8.74
N ALA A 33 5.91 0.37 -8.39
CA ALA A 33 5.20 -0.05 -7.19
C ALA A 33 4.79 -1.53 -7.25
N VAL A 34 4.38 -2.04 -8.41
CA VAL A 34 4.07 -3.47 -8.62
C VAL A 34 5.33 -4.33 -8.52
N ALA A 35 6.48 -3.81 -8.92
CA ALA A 35 7.76 -4.51 -8.94
C ALA A 35 8.40 -4.62 -7.55
N TRP A 36 7.69 -5.17 -6.58
CA TRP A 36 8.21 -5.40 -5.23
C TRP A 36 9.45 -6.31 -5.26
N PRO A 37 10.63 -5.84 -4.78
CA PRO A 37 11.90 -6.52 -4.99
C PRO A 37 11.94 -7.98 -4.54
N PRO A 38 11.43 -8.37 -3.34
CA PRO A 38 11.42 -9.76 -2.92
C PRO A 38 10.64 -10.67 -3.89
N LEU A 39 9.55 -10.17 -4.49
CA LEU A 39 8.77 -10.92 -5.46
C LEU A 39 9.51 -11.05 -6.78
N ILE A 40 9.98 -9.92 -7.32
CA ILE A 40 10.64 -9.89 -8.64
C ILE A 40 11.94 -10.70 -8.64
N LEU A 41 12.72 -10.66 -7.55
CA LEU A 41 13.95 -11.43 -7.44
C LEU A 41 13.70 -12.94 -7.28
N THR A 42 12.64 -13.31 -6.57
CA THR A 42 12.34 -14.74 -6.33
C THR A 42 11.69 -15.43 -7.53
N LEU A 43 10.98 -14.71 -8.39
CA LEU A 43 10.34 -15.30 -9.57
C LEU A 43 11.32 -15.94 -10.57
N PRO A 44 12.42 -15.28 -10.97
CA PRO A 44 13.41 -15.90 -11.88
C PRO A 44 14.28 -16.95 -11.19
N LEU A 45 14.58 -16.79 -9.88
CA LEU A 45 15.43 -17.72 -9.13
C LEU A 45 14.71 -19.04 -8.82
N LEU A 46 13.43 -18.97 -8.52
CA LEU A 46 12.56 -20.07 -8.18
C LEU A 46 11.27 -19.93 -9.03
N PRO A 47 11.32 -20.26 -10.32
CA PRO A 47 10.16 -20.09 -11.19
C PRO A 47 8.99 -20.90 -10.66
N PRO A 48 7.74 -20.37 -10.71
CA PRO A 48 6.56 -21.11 -10.32
C PRO A 48 6.42 -22.39 -11.12
N SER A 49 6.08 -23.50 -10.47
CA SER A 49 5.85 -24.77 -11.13
C SER A 49 4.62 -24.71 -12.05
N ASN A 50 3.68 -23.83 -11.74
CA ASN A 50 2.48 -23.62 -12.53
C ASN A 50 2.13 -22.11 -12.59
N TRP A 51 2.14 -21.52 -13.80
CA TRP A 51 1.79 -20.14 -14.07
C TRP A 51 0.28 -19.92 -14.29
N LEU A 52 -0.48 -21.02 -14.49
CA LEU A 52 -1.92 -20.94 -14.71
C LEU A 52 -2.68 -21.10 -13.38
N PRO A 53 -3.81 -20.40 -13.22
CA PRO A 53 -4.68 -20.61 -12.06
C PRO A 53 -5.15 -22.05 -12.00
N GLY A 54 -4.75 -22.76 -10.97
CA GLY A 54 -5.10 -24.15 -10.72
C GLY A 54 -4.97 -24.51 -9.24
N ARG A 55 -5.05 -25.82 -8.91
CA ARG A 55 -4.96 -26.30 -7.52
C ARG A 55 -3.64 -25.95 -6.82
N GLU A 56 -2.58 -25.71 -7.58
CA GLU A 56 -1.22 -25.41 -7.09
C GLU A 56 -0.75 -24.01 -7.49
N MET A 57 -1.66 -23.02 -7.42
CA MET A 57 -1.29 -21.65 -7.73
C MET A 57 -0.24 -21.15 -6.75
N ASP A 58 0.88 -20.66 -7.27
CA ASP A 58 1.94 -20.05 -6.46
C ASP A 58 1.42 -18.74 -5.83
N TRP A 59 1.53 -18.61 -4.51
CA TRP A 59 1.12 -17.43 -3.75
C TRP A 59 1.77 -16.14 -4.27
N ARG A 60 2.97 -16.23 -4.86
CA ARG A 60 3.68 -15.08 -5.45
C ARG A 60 2.93 -14.47 -6.62
N LEU A 61 2.29 -15.30 -7.45
CA LEU A 61 1.44 -14.83 -8.54
C LEU A 61 0.20 -14.11 -8.01
N ILE A 62 -0.39 -14.62 -6.93
CA ILE A 62 -1.53 -13.97 -6.27
C ILE A 62 -1.10 -12.59 -5.76
N VAL A 63 0.05 -12.50 -5.08
CA VAL A 63 0.58 -11.22 -4.58
C VAL A 63 0.87 -10.25 -5.72
N LEU A 64 1.43 -10.72 -6.84
CA LEU A 64 1.69 -9.90 -8.03
C LEU A 64 0.38 -9.33 -8.61
N ILE A 65 -0.63 -10.16 -8.79
CA ILE A 65 -1.93 -9.75 -9.31
C ILE A 65 -2.60 -8.75 -8.37
N LEU A 66 -2.60 -9.04 -7.07
CA LEU A 66 -3.15 -8.13 -6.06
C LEU A 66 -2.42 -6.79 -6.05
N GLY A 67 -1.09 -6.79 -6.15
CA GLY A 67 -0.28 -5.58 -6.23
C GLY A 67 -0.56 -4.76 -7.49
N ALA A 68 -0.73 -5.44 -8.65
CA ALA A 68 -1.07 -4.79 -9.91
C ALA A 68 -2.44 -4.09 -9.87
N ILE A 69 -3.36 -4.58 -9.06
CA ILE A 69 -4.67 -3.95 -8.84
C ILE A 69 -4.59 -2.90 -7.73
N ALA A 70 -3.95 -3.22 -6.62
CA ALA A 70 -3.92 -2.36 -5.44
C ALA A 70 -3.12 -1.07 -5.66
N SER A 71 -2.03 -1.11 -6.45
CA SER A 71 -1.19 0.07 -6.71
C SER A 71 -1.96 1.20 -7.42
N PRO A 72 -2.63 1.01 -8.57
CA PRO A 72 -3.41 2.07 -9.20
C PRO A 72 -4.61 2.52 -8.36
N VAL A 73 -5.23 1.60 -7.59
CA VAL A 73 -6.31 1.96 -6.66
C VAL A 73 -5.77 2.85 -5.53
N GLY A 74 -4.59 2.56 -5.00
CA GLY A 74 -3.92 3.38 -3.99
C GLY A 74 -3.64 4.80 -4.48
N LEU A 75 -3.10 4.95 -5.71
CA LEU A 75 -2.89 6.24 -6.35
C LEU A 75 -4.20 7.03 -6.53
N TRP A 76 -5.24 6.36 -7.01
CA TRP A 76 -6.56 6.97 -7.20
C TRP A 76 -7.17 7.43 -5.87
N LEU A 77 -7.05 6.64 -4.80
CA LEU A 77 -7.53 7.02 -3.46
C LEU A 77 -6.79 8.25 -2.93
N LEU A 78 -5.47 8.32 -3.11
CA LEU A 78 -4.67 9.49 -2.74
C LEU A 78 -5.05 10.74 -3.54
N GLU A 79 -5.31 10.60 -4.84
CA GLU A 79 -5.75 11.70 -5.69
C GLU A 79 -7.10 12.24 -5.20
N ARG A 80 -8.07 11.35 -4.99
CA ARG A 80 -9.39 11.70 -4.47
C ARG A 80 -9.36 12.36 -3.10
N GLU A 81 -8.48 11.89 -2.19
CA GLU A 81 -8.33 12.49 -0.88
C GLU A 81 -7.76 13.90 -0.96
N ARG A 82 -6.77 14.13 -1.83
CA ARG A 82 -6.19 15.45 -2.07
C ARG A 82 -7.19 16.44 -2.66
N GLU A 83 -8.00 15.98 -3.60
CA GLU A 83 -9.09 16.80 -4.17
C GLU A 83 -10.09 17.23 -3.09
N ARG A 84 -10.40 16.33 -2.14
CA ARG A 84 -11.33 16.62 -1.04
C ARG A 84 -10.74 17.53 0.03
N THR A 85 -9.48 17.36 0.36
CA THR A 85 -8.84 18.09 1.47
C THR A 85 -8.20 19.40 1.03
N GLY A 86 -7.91 19.56 -0.26
CA GLY A 86 -7.21 20.73 -0.82
C GLY A 86 -5.78 20.92 -0.30
N ARG A 87 -5.28 19.99 0.53
CA ARG A 87 -3.98 20.10 1.18
C ARG A 87 -2.93 19.25 0.49
N PRO A 88 -1.76 19.81 0.12
CA PRO A 88 -0.64 19.02 -0.35
C PRO A 88 -0.15 18.11 0.78
N GLY A 89 -0.04 16.81 0.51
CA GLY A 89 0.50 15.85 1.47
C GLY A 89 2.02 15.90 1.53
N SER A 90 2.59 15.35 2.60
CA SER A 90 4.03 15.09 2.69
C SER A 90 4.38 13.70 2.12
N ARG A 91 5.66 13.49 1.74
CA ARG A 91 6.15 12.17 1.31
C ARG A 91 5.92 11.10 2.37
N LEU A 92 6.22 11.43 3.63
CA LEU A 92 6.00 10.53 4.75
C LEU A 92 4.51 10.19 4.90
N GLY A 93 3.63 11.18 4.75
CA GLY A 93 2.18 10.97 4.80
C GLY A 93 1.67 10.03 3.70
N ILE A 94 2.25 10.09 2.49
CA ILE A 94 1.92 9.17 1.39
C ILE A 94 2.31 7.74 1.78
N VAL A 95 3.57 7.53 2.19
CA VAL A 95 4.08 6.21 2.56
C VAL A 95 3.27 5.60 3.71
N TRP A 96 2.97 6.40 4.75
CA TRP A 96 2.19 5.95 5.90
C TRP A 96 0.78 5.49 5.50
N ARG A 97 0.12 6.22 4.63
CA ARG A 97 -1.21 5.84 4.12
C ARG A 97 -1.18 4.55 3.32
N TYR A 98 -0.17 4.39 2.47
CA TYR A 98 0.02 3.12 1.75
C TYR A 98 0.19 1.96 2.72
N MET A 99 1.04 2.09 3.74
CA MET A 99 1.24 1.04 4.75
C MET A 99 -0.04 0.69 5.48
N LEU A 100 -0.81 1.69 5.89
CA LEU A 100 -2.08 1.49 6.59
C LEU A 100 -3.10 0.77 5.68
N TYR A 101 -3.29 1.25 4.46
CA TYR A 101 -4.23 0.65 3.53
C TYR A 101 -3.78 -0.74 3.07
N GLY A 102 -2.49 -0.95 2.85
CA GLY A 102 -1.94 -2.25 2.49
C GLY A 102 -2.08 -3.28 3.60
N GLY A 103 -1.81 -2.89 4.83
CA GLY A 103 -2.05 -3.74 6.01
C GLY A 103 -3.52 -4.11 6.19
N LEU A 104 -4.43 -3.12 6.07
CA LEU A 104 -5.87 -3.35 6.15
C LEU A 104 -6.39 -4.22 5.01
N LEU A 105 -5.91 -4.01 3.79
CA LEU A 105 -6.28 -4.83 2.64
C LEU A 105 -5.84 -6.29 2.85
N ALA A 106 -4.60 -6.50 3.27
CA ALA A 106 -4.07 -7.83 3.52
C ALA A 106 -4.83 -8.55 4.64
N ALA A 107 -5.12 -7.85 5.74
CA ALA A 107 -5.94 -8.36 6.83
C ALA A 107 -7.36 -8.72 6.35
N GLY A 108 -8.01 -7.82 5.61
CA GLY A 108 -9.34 -8.03 5.06
C GLY A 108 -9.42 -9.21 4.10
N LEU A 109 -8.44 -9.37 3.21
CA LEU A 109 -8.34 -10.52 2.30
C LEU A 109 -8.14 -11.83 3.07
N MET A 110 -7.31 -11.82 4.12
CA MET A 110 -7.10 -13.01 4.95
C MET A 110 -8.35 -13.41 5.69
N VAL A 111 -9.08 -12.46 6.27
CA VAL A 111 -10.37 -12.70 6.92
C VAL A 111 -11.40 -13.22 5.92
N LEU A 112 -11.49 -12.61 4.74
CA LEU A 112 -12.38 -13.05 3.68
C LEU A 112 -12.07 -14.48 3.25
N PHE A 113 -10.79 -14.82 3.08
CA PHE A 113 -10.37 -16.17 2.73
C PHE A 113 -10.71 -17.18 3.82
N ALA A 114 -10.54 -16.83 5.09
CA ALA A 114 -10.94 -17.66 6.23
C ALA A 114 -12.45 -17.89 6.22
N LEU A 115 -13.27 -16.86 6.01
CA LEU A 115 -14.73 -16.97 5.95
C LEU A 115 -15.20 -17.87 4.80
N ILE A 116 -14.61 -17.72 3.61
CA ILE A 116 -14.92 -18.56 2.45
C ILE A 116 -14.55 -20.02 2.76
N SER A 117 -13.37 -20.25 3.37
CA SER A 117 -12.92 -21.60 3.73
C SER A 117 -13.82 -22.24 4.80
N MET A 118 -14.28 -21.46 5.78
CA MET A 118 -15.24 -21.92 6.78
C MET A 118 -16.59 -22.30 6.13
N ALA A 119 -17.13 -21.42 5.29
CA ALA A 119 -18.39 -21.68 4.58
C ALA A 119 -18.30 -22.95 3.72
N TRP A 120 -17.17 -23.11 3.02
CA TRP A 120 -16.93 -24.30 2.21
C TRP A 120 -16.86 -25.58 3.07
N GLY A 121 -16.15 -25.52 4.20
CA GLY A 121 -16.08 -26.63 5.16
C GLY A 121 -17.44 -27.02 5.71
N TRP A 122 -18.30 -26.04 6.01
CA TRP A 122 -19.66 -26.32 6.49
C TRP A 122 -20.54 -27.00 5.45
N VAL A 123 -20.39 -26.62 4.18
CA VAL A 123 -21.14 -27.27 3.08
C VAL A 123 -20.71 -28.74 2.89
N GLN A 124 -19.44 -29.04 3.16
CA GLN A 124 -18.90 -30.39 2.98
C GLN A 124 -19.03 -31.28 4.22
N SER A 125 -19.23 -30.69 5.41
CA SER A 125 -19.35 -31.46 6.65
C SER A 125 -20.67 -32.23 6.73
N GLY A 126 -20.56 -33.49 7.11
CA GLY A 126 -21.74 -34.34 7.30
C GLY A 126 -22.42 -34.18 8.66
N SER A 127 -21.74 -33.51 9.63
CA SER A 127 -22.26 -33.34 10.99
C SER A 127 -21.85 -31.96 11.56
N PHE A 128 -22.64 -31.49 12.53
CA PHE A 128 -22.36 -30.21 13.23
C PHE A 128 -21.05 -30.24 14.00
N LEU A 129 -20.65 -31.35 14.57
CA LEU A 129 -19.39 -31.48 15.30
C LEU A 129 -18.17 -31.40 14.39
N GLU A 130 -18.26 -32.01 13.20
CA GLU A 130 -17.19 -31.87 12.18
C GLU A 130 -17.07 -30.44 11.68
N ALA A 131 -18.19 -29.74 11.47
CA ALA A 131 -18.21 -28.35 11.09
C ALA A 131 -17.54 -27.43 12.14
N LEU A 132 -17.80 -27.69 13.44
CA LEU A 132 -17.13 -26.94 14.53
C LEU A 132 -15.65 -27.22 14.58
N GLY A 133 -15.19 -28.47 14.49
CA GLY A 133 -13.77 -28.81 14.47
C GLY A 133 -13.03 -28.20 13.27
N TYR A 134 -13.68 -28.16 12.11
CA TYR A 134 -13.14 -27.48 10.92
C TYR A 134 -13.01 -25.98 11.13
N THR A 135 -14.01 -25.36 11.73
CA THR A 135 -14.00 -23.92 12.04
C THR A 135 -12.86 -23.56 12.98
N GLU A 136 -12.66 -24.33 14.06
CA GLU A 136 -11.57 -24.12 15.01
C GLU A 136 -10.20 -24.22 14.32
N THR A 137 -10.02 -25.22 13.47
CA THR A 137 -8.79 -25.42 12.70
C THR A 137 -8.52 -24.21 11.77
N ILE A 138 -9.53 -23.74 11.06
CA ILE A 138 -9.43 -22.55 10.18
C ILE A 138 -9.04 -21.30 10.99
N LEU A 139 -9.66 -21.07 12.14
CA LEU A 139 -9.33 -19.92 12.99
C LEU A 139 -7.89 -19.97 13.51
N LEU A 140 -7.39 -21.15 13.88
CA LEU A 140 -6.01 -21.31 14.30
C LEU A 140 -5.03 -21.07 13.16
N ILE A 141 -5.24 -21.68 12.01
CA ILE A 141 -4.33 -21.59 10.87
C ILE A 141 -4.33 -20.17 10.30
N TYR A 142 -5.49 -19.62 9.97
CA TYR A 142 -5.58 -18.33 9.27
C TYR A 142 -5.63 -17.14 10.22
N GLY A 143 -6.26 -17.28 11.40
CA GLY A 143 -6.35 -16.20 12.38
C GLY A 143 -5.03 -16.01 13.13
N VAL A 144 -4.55 -17.02 13.82
CA VAL A 144 -3.35 -16.92 14.68
C VAL A 144 -2.07 -16.98 13.85
N GLY A 145 -1.97 -17.90 12.90
CA GLY A 145 -0.77 -18.08 12.07
C GLY A 145 -0.74 -17.15 10.86
N GLY A 146 -1.78 -17.12 10.07
CA GLY A 146 -1.82 -16.47 8.75
C GLY A 146 -1.99 -14.95 8.82
N LEU A 147 -2.85 -14.45 9.70
CA LEU A 147 -3.17 -13.02 9.75
C LEU A 147 -1.96 -12.11 10.05
N PRO A 148 -1.10 -12.39 11.04
CA PRO A 148 0.10 -11.58 11.27
C PRO A 148 1.05 -11.59 10.08
N VAL A 149 1.26 -12.75 9.45
CA VAL A 149 2.12 -12.89 8.27
C VAL A 149 1.54 -12.12 7.09
N ALA A 150 0.24 -12.20 6.84
CA ALA A 150 -0.43 -11.46 5.78
C ALA A 150 -0.30 -9.94 5.98
N ILE A 151 -0.49 -9.45 7.21
CA ILE A 151 -0.31 -8.03 7.54
C ILE A 151 1.12 -7.59 7.29
N LEU A 152 2.12 -8.34 7.75
CA LEU A 152 3.54 -8.01 7.54
C LEU A 152 3.89 -7.96 6.05
N LEU A 153 3.43 -8.91 5.26
CA LEU A 153 3.62 -8.92 3.80
C LEU A 153 2.92 -7.73 3.16
N GLY A 154 1.67 -7.46 3.52
CA GLY A 154 0.90 -6.35 2.98
C GLY A 154 1.52 -4.99 3.30
N VAL A 155 1.96 -4.78 4.55
CA VAL A 155 2.65 -3.56 4.97
C VAL A 155 3.99 -3.41 4.25
N SER A 156 4.78 -4.48 4.11
CA SER A 156 6.07 -4.46 3.41
C SER A 156 5.91 -4.12 1.92
N TYR A 157 4.92 -4.74 1.26
CA TYR A 157 4.60 -4.42 -0.13
C TYR A 157 4.14 -2.97 -0.29
N ALA A 158 3.24 -2.53 0.59
CA ALA A 158 2.70 -1.18 0.58
C ALA A 158 3.73 -0.11 0.92
N LEU A 159 4.71 -0.41 1.78
CA LEU A 159 5.86 0.45 2.03
C LEU A 159 6.65 0.70 0.73
N TRP A 160 6.98 -0.37 0.00
CA TRP A 160 7.65 -0.27 -1.29
C TRP A 160 6.84 0.55 -2.30
N ALA A 161 5.56 0.24 -2.47
CA ALA A 161 4.66 0.96 -3.37
C ALA A 161 4.56 2.44 -3.00
N GLY A 162 4.39 2.73 -1.70
CA GLY A 162 4.33 4.11 -1.19
C GLY A 162 5.62 4.89 -1.41
N LEU A 163 6.79 4.24 -1.29
CA LEU A 163 8.08 4.87 -1.62
C LEU A 163 8.18 5.16 -3.13
N CYS A 164 7.85 4.20 -3.99
CA CYS A 164 7.84 4.42 -5.43
C CYS A 164 6.94 5.59 -5.81
N ASP A 165 5.73 5.65 -5.30
CA ASP A 165 4.80 6.74 -5.59
C ASP A 165 5.30 8.07 -5.02
N ALA A 166 5.76 8.10 -3.77
CA ALA A 166 6.23 9.34 -3.13
C ALA A 166 7.43 9.98 -3.84
N TYR A 167 8.28 9.18 -4.50
CA TYR A 167 9.48 9.68 -5.16
C TYR A 167 9.36 9.80 -6.68
N LEU A 168 8.59 8.94 -7.33
CA LEU A 168 8.44 8.93 -8.79
C LEU A 168 7.24 9.75 -9.27
N ALA A 169 6.09 9.67 -8.57
CA ALA A 169 4.89 10.38 -8.97
C ALA A 169 4.81 11.82 -8.42
N PHE A 170 5.56 12.12 -7.35
CA PHE A 170 5.51 13.42 -6.68
C PHE A 170 6.85 14.11 -6.68
N GLU A 171 6.82 15.45 -6.71
CA GLU A 171 7.98 16.34 -6.58
C GLU A 171 7.77 17.32 -5.44
N PRO A 172 8.86 17.83 -4.81
CA PRO A 172 8.74 18.89 -3.80
C PRO A 172 8.02 20.09 -4.39
N GLN A 173 7.16 20.71 -3.60
CA GLN A 173 6.53 21.97 -4.00
C GLN A 173 7.63 23.02 -4.19
N PRO A 174 7.67 23.70 -5.35
CA PRO A 174 8.67 24.74 -5.57
C PRO A 174 8.47 25.87 -4.54
N GLU A 175 9.57 26.27 -3.89
CA GLU A 175 9.55 27.46 -3.03
C GLU A 175 9.24 28.67 -3.89
N VAL A 176 8.17 29.39 -3.55
CA VAL A 176 7.88 30.69 -4.16
C VAL A 176 8.84 31.68 -3.56
N LYS A 177 9.98 31.90 -4.22
CA LYS A 177 10.90 32.98 -3.85
C LYS A 177 10.26 34.30 -4.25
N ASP A 178 9.90 35.09 -3.27
CA ASP A 178 9.48 36.48 -3.49
C ASP A 178 10.69 37.34 -3.94
N ARG A 179 10.94 37.32 -5.26
CA ARG A 179 12.05 38.10 -5.86
C ARG A 179 11.74 39.61 -5.91
N LEU A 180 10.50 40.00 -5.70
CA LEU A 180 10.04 41.38 -5.85
C LEU A 180 9.59 42.01 -4.53
N GLY A 181 9.58 41.23 -3.42
CA GLY A 181 9.08 41.70 -2.12
C GLY A 181 7.60 42.07 -2.12
N LEU A 182 6.84 41.54 -3.08
CA LEU A 182 5.41 41.81 -3.25
C LEU A 182 4.50 40.86 -2.49
N LEU A 183 5.01 39.74 -2.04
CA LEU A 183 4.25 38.80 -1.19
C LEU A 183 4.28 39.34 0.25
N ASN A 184 3.26 40.07 0.61
CA ASN A 184 3.07 40.57 1.96
C ASN A 184 3.01 39.40 2.93
N GLU A 185 3.87 39.36 3.96
CA GLU A 185 3.87 38.37 5.04
C GLU A 185 2.55 38.30 5.83
N ASN A 186 1.62 39.21 5.55
CA ASN A 186 0.38 39.41 6.30
C ASN A 186 -0.83 38.64 5.75
N ILE A 187 -0.67 37.79 4.73
CA ILE A 187 -1.78 36.89 4.29
C ILE A 187 -1.56 35.52 4.94
N THR A 188 -1.56 35.46 6.26
CA THR A 188 -1.94 34.23 6.97
C THR A 188 -3.45 34.30 7.14
N PRO A 189 -4.24 33.49 6.43
CA PRO A 189 -5.63 33.31 6.81
C PRO A 189 -5.66 32.57 8.14
N ASN A 190 -6.32 33.20 9.13
CA ASN A 190 -6.70 32.57 10.38
C ASN A 190 -7.49 31.26 10.17
#